data_acc98503a44512eaf42a5a5da320a963
#
_entry.id   acc98503a44512eaf42a5a5da320a963
#
_cell.length_a   1.000
_cell.length_b   1.000
_cell.length_c   1.000
_cell.angle_alpha   90.00
_cell.angle_beta   90.00
_cell.angle_gamma   90.00
#
_symmetry.space_group_name_H-M   'P 1'
#
loop_
_entity.id
_entity.type
_entity.pdbx_description
1 polymer ?
#
loop_
_entity_poly.entity_id
_entity_poly.type
_entity_poly.pdbx_seq_one_letter_code
_entity_poly.pdbx_strand_id
1 'polypeptide(L)'
;KLGYGGAETGCYDLAHYLPENNCISYLVTSGGQLLKFIDKKKVKLIKLPVHSKNPVLMLFNSIALIFIILLNNISIVHARSRAPAWSCLLATIITRRKFVTTFHGTYNFKNPFKKFYNSVMVRSDLIIAGSNFIFSHINKNYPKYLDLKKKFLVIFRGINVDYFDPSTTLDNEEDRLKSDWEVNKNKKMILMPGRLTAWKGQETFIEALNLVNKELGYESFNAVILGSDQGRDIYSKKI
;
A
#
# COMPACT_ATOMS: atom_id res chain seq x y z
N LYS A 1 1.25 7.87 5.78
CA LYS A 1 1.43 8.82 4.65
C LYS A 1 0.99 8.14 3.35
N LEU A 2 0.51 8.93 2.40
CA LEU A 2 0.05 8.46 1.10
C LEU A 2 1.17 8.63 0.06
N GLY A 3 2.20 7.79 0.17
CA GLY A 3 3.35 7.77 -0.75
C GLY A 3 3.15 6.86 -1.95
N TYR A 4 4.20 6.68 -2.76
CA TYR A 4 4.20 5.70 -3.85
C TYR A 4 4.49 4.30 -3.31
N GLY A 5 3.47 3.55 -3.03
CA GLY A 5 3.56 2.16 -2.58
C GLY A 5 2.25 1.45 -2.83
N GLY A 6 2.27 0.14 -3.03
CA GLY A 6 1.07 -0.59 -3.41
C GLY A 6 -0.09 -0.48 -2.40
N ALA A 7 0.18 -0.36 -1.09
CA ALA A 7 -0.88 -0.17 -0.10
C ALA A 7 -1.49 1.25 -0.19
N GLU A 8 -0.64 2.22 -0.44
CA GLU A 8 -0.97 3.63 -0.56
C GLU A 8 -1.73 3.91 -1.87
N THR A 9 -1.26 3.37 -2.99
CA THR A 9 -1.97 3.45 -4.29
C THR A 9 -3.34 2.80 -4.20
N GLY A 10 -3.45 1.58 -3.67
CA GLY A 10 -4.76 0.95 -3.50
C GLY A 10 -5.66 1.66 -2.46
N CYS A 11 -5.12 2.52 -1.58
CA CYS A 11 -5.92 3.41 -0.75
C CYS A 11 -6.47 4.59 -1.56
N TYR A 12 -5.64 5.15 -2.41
CA TYR A 12 -5.98 6.21 -3.35
C TYR A 12 -7.08 5.74 -4.32
N ASP A 13 -6.87 4.59 -4.96
CA ASP A 13 -7.82 4.01 -5.92
C ASP A 13 -9.19 3.76 -5.27
N LEU A 14 -9.22 3.12 -4.10
CA LEU A 14 -10.44 2.86 -3.37
C LEU A 14 -11.16 4.17 -2.99
N ALA A 15 -10.42 5.19 -2.56
CA ALA A 15 -11.01 6.46 -2.18
C ALA A 15 -11.70 7.17 -3.35
N HIS A 16 -11.19 7.01 -4.58
CA HIS A 16 -11.80 7.58 -5.79
C HIS A 16 -12.91 6.69 -6.36
N TYR A 17 -12.83 5.39 -6.21
CA TYR A 17 -13.84 4.44 -6.67
C TYR A 17 -15.14 4.51 -5.85
N LEU A 18 -15.06 4.72 -4.55
CA LEU A 18 -16.24 4.76 -3.67
C LEU A 18 -17.30 5.79 -4.09
N PRO A 19 -16.96 7.04 -4.47
CA PRO A 19 -17.94 8.01 -4.96
C PRO A 19 -18.64 7.59 -6.26
N GLU A 20 -17.99 6.82 -7.11
CA GLU A 20 -18.58 6.27 -8.33
C GLU A 20 -19.65 5.20 -8.04
N ASN A 21 -19.68 4.70 -6.80
CA ASN A 21 -20.63 3.72 -6.30
C ASN A 21 -21.53 4.29 -5.19
N ASN A 22 -21.90 5.57 -5.29
CA ASN A 22 -22.82 6.26 -4.39
C ASN A 22 -22.38 6.32 -2.92
N CYS A 23 -21.07 6.29 -2.67
CA CYS A 23 -20.51 6.41 -1.33
C CYS A 23 -19.80 7.77 -1.14
N ILE A 24 -19.97 8.41 0.00
CA ILE A 24 -19.19 9.60 0.35
C ILE A 24 -17.82 9.14 0.85
N SER A 25 -16.75 9.57 0.19
CA SER A 25 -15.38 9.16 0.52
C SER A 25 -14.63 10.24 1.32
N TYR A 26 -14.13 9.83 2.48
CA TYR A 26 -13.23 10.62 3.32
C TYR A 26 -11.87 9.94 3.37
N LEU A 27 -10.80 10.68 3.08
CA LEU A 27 -9.42 10.19 3.16
C LEU A 27 -8.66 10.94 4.25
N VAL A 28 -8.28 10.20 5.29
CA VAL A 28 -7.49 10.75 6.41
C VAL A 28 -6.04 10.32 6.27
N THR A 29 -5.12 11.26 6.17
CA THR A 29 -3.70 10.99 6.00
C THR A 29 -2.84 12.11 6.58
N SER A 30 -1.58 11.80 6.88
CA SER A 30 -0.59 12.80 7.33
C SER A 30 0.19 13.46 6.20
N GLY A 31 -0.24 13.28 4.96
CA GLY A 31 0.45 13.79 3.77
C GLY A 31 0.96 12.66 2.87
N GLY A 32 1.72 13.02 1.86
CA GLY A 32 2.35 12.09 0.92
C GLY A 32 2.27 12.56 -0.53
N GLN A 33 3.03 11.90 -1.40
CA GLN A 33 3.21 12.30 -2.79
C GLN A 33 1.95 12.16 -3.65
N LEU A 34 1.09 11.17 -3.34
CA LEU A 34 -0.16 10.97 -4.07
C LEU A 34 -1.22 12.06 -3.81
N LEU A 35 -0.99 12.94 -2.82
CA LEU A 35 -1.96 14.01 -2.52
C LEU A 35 -2.19 14.97 -3.69
N LYS A 36 -1.17 15.16 -4.54
CA LYS A 36 -1.28 16.03 -5.71
C LYS A 36 -2.26 15.54 -6.78
N PHE A 37 -2.57 14.25 -6.75
CA PHE A 37 -3.50 13.62 -7.70
C PHE A 37 -4.91 13.43 -7.14
N ILE A 38 -5.17 13.81 -5.88
CA ILE A 38 -6.50 13.66 -5.28
C ILE A 38 -7.49 14.62 -5.93
N ASP A 39 -8.54 14.04 -6.51
CA ASP A 39 -9.71 14.79 -6.93
C ASP A 39 -10.54 15.22 -5.70
N LYS A 40 -10.41 16.49 -5.33
CA LYS A 40 -11.12 17.06 -4.18
C LYS A 40 -12.64 17.16 -4.37
N LYS A 41 -13.14 17.00 -5.59
CA LYS A 41 -14.59 16.95 -5.86
C LYS A 41 -15.16 15.59 -5.46
N LYS A 42 -14.36 14.52 -5.63
CA LYS A 42 -14.74 13.14 -5.30
C LYS A 42 -14.39 12.76 -3.86
N VAL A 43 -13.22 13.19 -3.35
CA VAL A 43 -12.66 12.71 -2.08
C VAL A 43 -12.45 13.87 -1.11
N LYS A 44 -13.07 13.79 0.04
CA LYS A 44 -12.90 14.76 1.15
C LYS A 44 -11.61 14.44 1.92
N LEU A 45 -10.57 15.23 1.69
CA LEU A 45 -9.24 15.03 2.28
C LEU A 45 -9.13 15.72 3.65
N ILE A 46 -8.72 14.95 4.67
CA ILE A 46 -8.44 15.45 6.02
C ILE A 46 -7.00 15.12 6.39
N LYS A 47 -6.23 16.12 6.83
CA LYS A 47 -4.85 15.94 7.27
C LYS A 47 -4.79 15.78 8.79
N LEU A 48 -4.32 14.61 9.26
CA LEU A 48 -4.03 14.30 10.65
C LEU A 48 -2.72 13.53 10.77
N PRO A 49 -1.98 13.63 11.88
CA PRO A 49 -0.71 12.93 12.09
C PRO A 49 -0.89 11.43 12.39
N VAL A 50 -1.77 10.74 11.64
CA VAL A 50 -2.16 9.33 11.85
C VAL A 50 -1.03 8.32 11.64
N HIS A 51 0.10 8.73 11.07
CA HIS A 51 1.29 7.88 10.88
C HIS A 51 2.10 7.70 12.17
N SER A 52 1.87 8.55 13.17
CA SER A 52 2.64 8.55 14.40
C SER A 52 2.39 7.29 15.23
N LYS A 53 3.46 6.80 15.87
CA LYS A 53 3.40 5.72 16.86
C LYS A 53 3.48 6.25 18.30
N ASN A 54 3.54 7.56 18.47
CA ASN A 54 3.51 8.20 19.80
C ASN A 54 2.11 8.01 20.40
N PRO A 55 1.98 7.44 21.61
CA PRO A 55 0.69 7.19 22.24
C PRO A 55 -0.18 8.44 22.42
N VAL A 56 0.43 9.57 22.76
CA VAL A 56 -0.28 10.85 22.93
C VAL A 56 -0.89 11.31 21.61
N LEU A 57 -0.11 11.26 20.52
CA LEU A 57 -0.63 11.60 19.18
C LEU A 57 -1.65 10.58 18.69
N MET A 58 -1.54 9.32 19.07
CA MET A 58 -2.54 8.30 18.74
C MET A 58 -3.85 8.59 19.47
N LEU A 59 -3.80 9.00 20.73
CA LEU A 59 -4.99 9.41 21.49
C LEU A 59 -5.61 10.68 20.89
N PHE A 60 -4.81 11.70 20.58
CA PHE A 60 -5.27 12.90 19.88
C PHE A 60 -5.97 12.55 18.56
N ASN A 61 -5.36 11.69 17.73
CA ASN A 61 -5.96 11.21 16.49
C ASN A 61 -7.29 10.48 16.72
N SER A 62 -7.41 9.71 17.81
CA SER A 62 -8.65 9.02 18.15
C SER A 62 -9.76 10.00 18.45
N ILE A 63 -9.48 11.04 19.26
CA ILE A 63 -10.44 12.09 19.60
C ILE A 63 -10.86 12.85 18.34
N ALA A 64 -9.90 13.27 17.52
CA ALA A 64 -10.19 13.94 16.25
C ALA A 64 -11.06 13.07 15.32
N LEU A 65 -10.77 11.76 15.23
CA LEU A 65 -11.56 10.82 14.43
C LEU A 65 -12.98 10.65 14.98
N ILE A 66 -13.18 10.65 16.31
CA ILE A 66 -14.52 10.61 16.90
C ILE A 66 -15.35 11.80 16.40
N PHE A 67 -14.82 13.02 16.48
CA PHE A 67 -15.52 14.21 15.98
C PHE A 67 -15.79 14.13 14.48
N ILE A 68 -14.80 13.72 13.68
CA ILE A 68 -14.97 13.55 12.22
C ILE A 68 -16.09 12.55 11.92
N ILE A 69 -16.11 11.41 12.61
CA ILE A 69 -17.11 10.34 12.42
C ILE A 69 -18.50 10.87 12.76
N LEU A 70 -18.67 11.54 13.89
CA LEU A 70 -19.97 12.02 14.34
C LEU A 70 -20.49 13.17 13.49
N LEU A 71 -19.68 14.19 13.25
CA LEU A 71 -20.07 15.38 12.48
C LEU A 71 -20.40 15.07 11.01
N ASN A 72 -19.76 14.06 10.44
CA ASN A 72 -19.97 13.69 9.05
C ASN A 72 -20.79 12.39 8.87
N ASN A 73 -21.35 11.87 9.95
CA ASN A 73 -22.14 10.64 9.97
C ASN A 73 -21.45 9.46 9.23
N ILE A 74 -20.14 9.28 9.48
CA ILE A 74 -19.36 8.20 8.86
C ILE A 74 -19.87 6.84 9.34
N SER A 75 -20.21 5.95 8.43
CA SER A 75 -20.75 4.64 8.75
C SER A 75 -19.67 3.58 8.92
N ILE A 76 -18.61 3.66 8.10
CA ILE A 76 -17.52 2.67 8.04
C ILE A 76 -16.18 3.38 8.13
N VAL A 77 -15.30 2.88 9.00
CA VAL A 77 -13.91 3.33 9.13
C VAL A 77 -12.98 2.23 8.65
N HIS A 78 -12.13 2.52 7.67
CA HIS A 78 -11.22 1.54 7.08
C HIS A 78 -9.77 1.92 7.33
N ALA A 79 -9.06 1.15 8.15
CA ALA A 79 -7.63 1.33 8.36
C ALA A 79 -6.81 0.38 7.49
N ARG A 80 -5.79 0.94 6.82
CA ARG A 80 -4.90 0.19 5.91
C ARG A 80 -3.47 0.10 6.42
N SER A 81 -3.22 0.54 7.65
CA SER A 81 -1.92 0.37 8.34
C SER A 81 -2.07 0.42 9.85
N ARG A 82 -1.08 -0.11 10.56
CA ARG A 82 -1.13 -0.38 12.01
C ARG A 82 -1.26 0.87 12.88
N ALA A 83 -0.50 1.93 12.61
CA ALA A 83 -0.54 3.13 13.44
C ALA A 83 -1.92 3.80 13.43
N PRO A 84 -2.52 4.14 12.26
CA PRO A 84 -3.87 4.66 12.24
C PRO A 84 -4.92 3.66 12.73
N ALA A 85 -4.69 2.34 12.60
CA ALA A 85 -5.65 1.33 13.04
C ALA A 85 -5.91 1.38 14.55
N TRP A 86 -4.92 1.70 15.38
CA TRP A 86 -5.13 1.88 16.81
C TRP A 86 -6.05 3.06 17.12
N SER A 87 -5.84 4.19 16.46
CA SER A 87 -6.72 5.36 16.61
C SER A 87 -8.13 5.10 16.06
N CYS A 88 -8.24 4.40 14.94
CA CYS A 88 -9.52 4.01 14.37
C CYS A 88 -10.28 3.04 15.28
N LEU A 89 -9.59 2.04 15.88
CA LEU A 89 -10.21 1.07 16.78
C LEU A 89 -10.87 1.78 17.97
N LEU A 90 -10.15 2.69 18.64
CA LEU A 90 -10.72 3.43 19.76
C LEU A 90 -11.90 4.30 19.31
N ALA A 91 -11.74 5.03 18.20
CA ALA A 91 -12.79 5.89 17.69
C ALA A 91 -14.06 5.12 17.31
N THR A 92 -13.92 3.95 16.68
CA THR A 92 -15.07 3.13 16.25
C THR A 92 -15.78 2.44 17.41
N ILE A 93 -15.05 2.04 18.46
CA ILE A 93 -15.66 1.52 19.69
C ILE A 93 -16.56 2.59 20.35
N ILE A 94 -16.04 3.82 20.50
CA ILE A 94 -16.78 4.93 21.13
C ILE A 94 -17.99 5.35 20.29
N THR A 95 -17.82 5.47 18.98
CA THR A 95 -18.88 5.92 18.07
C THR A 95 -19.81 4.79 17.61
N ARG A 96 -19.54 3.54 17.98
CA ARG A 96 -20.27 2.33 17.56
C ARG A 96 -20.37 2.18 16.04
N ARG A 97 -19.33 2.62 15.30
CA ARG A 97 -19.27 2.51 13.86
C ARG A 97 -18.50 1.25 13.44
N LYS A 98 -18.76 0.77 12.22
CA LYS A 98 -18.09 -0.43 11.69
C LYS A 98 -16.62 -0.16 11.38
N PHE A 99 -15.78 -1.08 11.78
CA PHE A 99 -14.33 -1.00 11.59
C PHE A 99 -13.86 -2.08 10.61
N VAL A 100 -13.13 -1.66 9.58
CA VAL A 100 -12.55 -2.53 8.56
C VAL A 100 -11.03 -2.38 8.56
N THR A 101 -10.31 -3.46 8.35
CA THR A 101 -8.86 -3.43 8.17
C THR A 101 -8.45 -4.21 6.93
N THR A 102 -7.43 -3.72 6.21
CA THR A 102 -6.76 -4.52 5.17
C THR A 102 -5.33 -4.83 5.57
N PHE A 103 -5.02 -6.11 5.61
CA PHE A 103 -3.71 -6.65 5.95
C PHE A 103 -2.86 -6.80 4.66
N HIS A 104 -1.84 -5.96 4.48
CA HIS A 104 -1.11 -5.84 3.21
C HIS A 104 0.18 -6.66 3.13
N GLY A 105 0.65 -7.24 4.22
CA GLY A 105 1.92 -7.97 4.24
C GLY A 105 2.17 -8.65 5.58
N THR A 106 3.15 -9.53 5.64
CA THR A 106 3.59 -10.17 6.88
C THR A 106 4.32 -9.17 7.75
N TYR A 107 3.78 -8.82 8.89
CA TYR A 107 4.45 -7.92 9.82
C TYR A 107 5.40 -8.71 10.71
N ASN A 108 6.63 -8.19 10.88
CA ASN A 108 7.59 -8.78 11.80
C ASN A 108 7.03 -8.77 13.24
N PHE A 109 6.98 -9.96 13.88
CA PHE A 109 6.45 -10.17 15.23
C PHE A 109 7.36 -11.07 16.11
N LYS A 110 8.66 -11.11 15.82
CA LYS A 110 9.63 -11.86 16.65
C LYS A 110 9.58 -11.49 18.14
N ASN A 111 9.08 -10.30 18.46
CA ASN A 111 8.91 -9.81 19.82
C ASN A 111 7.41 -9.77 20.18
N PRO A 112 6.97 -10.25 21.38
CA PRO A 112 5.57 -10.22 21.83
C PRO A 112 4.90 -8.83 21.75
N PHE A 113 5.63 -7.78 22.10
CA PHE A 113 5.11 -6.40 21.99
C PHE A 113 4.81 -6.01 20.55
N LYS A 114 5.67 -6.39 19.60
CA LYS A 114 5.40 -6.17 18.17
C LYS A 114 4.20 -6.99 17.68
N LYS A 115 4.05 -8.22 18.17
CA LYS A 115 2.89 -9.06 17.86
C LYS A 115 1.60 -8.43 18.38
N PHE A 116 1.61 -7.93 19.63
CA PHE A 116 0.49 -7.18 20.20
C PHE A 116 0.18 -5.92 19.40
N TYR A 117 1.19 -5.09 19.08
CA TYR A 117 1.00 -3.89 18.27
C TYR A 117 0.41 -4.22 16.87
N ASN A 118 0.86 -5.29 16.25
CA ASN A 118 0.36 -5.71 14.94
C ASN A 118 -1.08 -6.27 15.02
N SER A 119 -1.50 -6.80 16.18
CA SER A 119 -2.80 -7.43 16.36
C SER A 119 -3.99 -6.48 16.15
N VAL A 120 -3.78 -5.17 16.18
CA VAL A 120 -4.84 -4.20 15.88
C VAL A 120 -5.46 -4.45 14.52
N MET A 121 -4.69 -4.95 13.55
CA MET A 121 -5.16 -5.23 12.19
C MET A 121 -6.10 -6.45 12.10
N VAL A 122 -6.25 -7.20 13.18
CA VAL A 122 -7.18 -8.34 13.31
C VAL A 122 -8.24 -8.11 14.39
N ARG A 123 -8.40 -6.87 14.87
CA ARG A 123 -9.40 -6.50 15.88
C ARG A 123 -10.62 -5.79 15.28
N SER A 124 -10.70 -5.65 13.98
CA SER A 124 -11.82 -5.03 13.25
C SER A 124 -13.02 -5.98 13.12
N ASP A 125 -14.19 -5.44 12.75
CA ASP A 125 -15.38 -6.22 12.42
C ASP A 125 -15.20 -7.03 11.13
N LEU A 126 -14.47 -6.45 10.15
CA LEU A 126 -14.11 -7.09 8.89
C LEU A 126 -12.61 -6.99 8.67
N ILE A 127 -11.98 -8.14 8.49
CA ILE A 127 -10.55 -8.27 8.15
C ILE A 127 -10.45 -8.66 6.69
N ILE A 128 -9.72 -7.88 5.91
CA ILE A 128 -9.44 -8.16 4.50
C ILE A 128 -7.97 -8.59 4.37
N ALA A 129 -7.76 -9.79 3.84
CA ALA A 129 -6.45 -10.28 3.41
C ALA A 129 -6.28 -10.01 1.91
N GLY A 130 -5.17 -9.39 1.50
CA GLY A 130 -4.89 -9.08 0.09
C GLY A 130 -4.47 -10.29 -0.76
N SER A 131 -4.33 -11.48 -0.16
CA SER A 131 -4.00 -12.73 -0.84
C SER A 131 -4.26 -13.93 0.07
N ASN A 132 -4.33 -15.14 -0.52
CA ASN A 132 -4.43 -16.40 0.22
C ASN A 132 -3.22 -16.62 1.15
N PHE A 133 -2.03 -16.19 0.74
CA PHE A 133 -0.83 -16.24 1.56
C PHE A 133 -1.00 -15.40 2.85
N ILE A 134 -1.50 -14.18 2.73
CA ILE A 134 -1.78 -13.31 3.89
C ILE A 134 -2.91 -13.88 4.74
N PHE A 135 -3.94 -14.45 4.15
CA PHE A 135 -5.02 -15.13 4.86
C PHE A 135 -4.47 -16.29 5.74
N SER A 136 -3.65 -17.17 5.15
CA SER A 136 -3.01 -18.28 5.88
C SER A 136 -2.06 -17.77 6.97
N HIS A 137 -1.30 -16.69 6.69
CA HIS A 137 -0.42 -16.05 7.66
C HIS A 137 -1.19 -15.52 8.88
N ILE A 138 -2.35 -14.88 8.68
CA ILE A 138 -3.19 -14.36 9.76
C ILE A 138 -3.76 -15.50 10.59
N ASN A 139 -4.32 -16.54 9.96
CA ASN A 139 -4.87 -17.71 10.64
C ASN A 139 -3.82 -18.38 11.53
N LYS A 140 -2.61 -18.56 11.01
CA LYS A 140 -1.52 -19.19 11.76
C LYS A 140 -1.04 -18.36 12.95
N ASN A 141 -0.97 -17.03 12.79
CA ASN A 141 -0.26 -16.19 13.77
C ASN A 141 -1.16 -15.42 14.73
N TYR A 142 -2.45 -15.26 14.39
CA TYR A 142 -3.40 -14.47 15.17
C TYR A 142 -4.71 -15.21 15.50
N PRO A 143 -4.75 -16.56 15.68
CA PRO A 143 -5.99 -17.32 15.81
C PRO A 143 -6.87 -16.83 16.97
N LYS A 144 -6.27 -16.43 18.09
CA LYS A 144 -7.00 -15.94 19.27
C LYS A 144 -7.81 -14.64 19.06
N TYR A 145 -7.58 -13.93 17.94
CA TYR A 145 -8.29 -12.70 17.59
C TYR A 145 -9.35 -12.93 16.51
N LEU A 146 -9.39 -14.12 15.93
CA LEU A 146 -10.34 -14.52 14.91
C LEU A 146 -11.56 -15.16 15.59
N ASP A 147 -12.50 -14.31 16.01
CA ASP A 147 -13.77 -14.70 16.57
C ASP A 147 -14.75 -15.09 15.45
N LEU A 148 -15.67 -16.04 15.71
CA LEU A 148 -16.75 -16.43 14.80
C LEU A 148 -17.66 -15.27 14.36
N LYS A 149 -17.72 -14.20 15.15
CA LYS A 149 -18.49 -12.98 14.84
C LYS A 149 -17.80 -12.05 13.83
N LYS A 150 -16.51 -12.26 13.58
CA LYS A 150 -15.74 -11.41 12.65
C LYS A 150 -15.75 -12.00 11.26
N LYS A 151 -15.98 -11.14 10.27
CA LYS A 151 -15.80 -11.52 8.87
C LYS A 151 -14.33 -11.42 8.51
N PHE A 152 -13.77 -12.50 7.96
CA PHE A 152 -12.40 -12.55 7.47
C PHE A 152 -12.40 -13.06 6.04
N LEU A 153 -12.04 -12.20 5.09
CA LEU A 153 -12.18 -12.44 3.65
C LEU A 153 -10.86 -12.21 2.92
N VAL A 154 -10.65 -12.96 1.85
CA VAL A 154 -9.64 -12.67 0.86
C VAL A 154 -10.26 -11.77 -0.20
N ILE A 155 -9.72 -10.56 -0.36
CA ILE A 155 -10.08 -9.65 -1.46
C ILE A 155 -8.79 -9.26 -2.14
N PHE A 156 -8.57 -9.78 -3.34
CA PHE A 156 -7.41 -9.42 -4.16
C PHE A 156 -7.47 -7.95 -4.55
N ARG A 157 -6.31 -7.37 -4.83
CA ARG A 157 -6.27 -6.00 -5.33
C ARG A 157 -6.78 -5.96 -6.77
N GLY A 158 -7.69 -5.04 -7.02
CA GLY A 158 -8.06 -4.65 -8.37
C GLY A 158 -7.08 -3.65 -8.97
N ILE A 159 -7.11 -3.56 -10.28
CA ILE A 159 -6.50 -2.50 -11.09
C ILE A 159 -7.56 -1.99 -12.07
N ASN A 160 -7.38 -0.79 -12.57
CA ASN A 160 -8.18 -0.30 -13.69
C ASN A 160 -7.64 -0.93 -14.98
N VAL A 161 -8.35 -1.94 -15.50
CA VAL A 161 -7.92 -2.71 -16.68
C VAL A 161 -7.97 -1.86 -17.95
N ASP A 162 -8.89 -0.92 -18.05
CA ASP A 162 -9.00 -0.02 -19.21
C ASP A 162 -7.82 0.96 -19.26
N TYR A 163 -7.37 1.44 -18.10
CA TYR A 163 -6.19 2.31 -18.01
C TYR A 163 -4.88 1.57 -18.32
N PHE A 164 -4.79 0.30 -17.95
CA PHE A 164 -3.60 -0.53 -18.18
C PHE A 164 -3.73 -1.44 -19.41
N ASP A 165 -4.64 -1.13 -20.32
CA ASP A 165 -4.77 -1.84 -21.59
C ASP A 165 -3.59 -1.49 -22.52
N PRO A 166 -2.76 -2.45 -22.95
CA PRO A 166 -1.66 -2.19 -23.86
C PRO A 166 -2.10 -1.57 -25.20
N SER A 167 -3.32 -1.85 -25.64
CA SER A 167 -3.85 -1.30 -26.88
C SER A 167 -4.11 0.20 -26.85
N THR A 168 -4.18 0.80 -25.65
CA THR A 168 -4.36 2.25 -25.46
C THR A 168 -3.06 3.02 -25.36
N THR A 169 -1.91 2.32 -25.29
CA THR A 169 -0.60 2.95 -25.22
C THR A 169 -0.20 3.47 -26.60
N LEU A 170 0.16 4.74 -26.68
CA LEU A 170 0.61 5.35 -27.93
C LEU A 170 2.08 4.93 -28.19
N ASP A 171 2.39 4.53 -29.41
CA ASP A 171 3.75 4.10 -29.83
C ASP A 171 4.82 5.16 -29.48
N ASN A 172 4.48 6.45 -29.61
CA ASN A 172 5.38 7.55 -29.30
C ASN A 172 5.70 7.65 -27.79
N GLU A 173 4.81 7.21 -26.90
CA GLU A 173 5.06 7.22 -25.44
C GLU A 173 6.08 6.15 -25.07
N GLU A 174 5.98 4.97 -25.65
CA GLU A 174 6.96 3.89 -25.45
C GLU A 174 8.34 4.29 -25.96
N ASP A 175 8.40 4.85 -27.16
CA ASP A 175 9.64 5.32 -27.77
C ASP A 175 10.29 6.47 -27.00
N ARG A 176 9.49 7.40 -26.48
CA ARG A 176 9.96 8.47 -25.62
C ARG A 176 10.56 7.91 -24.34
N LEU A 177 9.87 6.97 -23.68
CA LEU A 177 10.35 6.37 -22.45
C LEU A 177 11.67 5.60 -22.66
N LYS A 178 11.80 4.85 -23.77
CA LYS A 178 13.03 4.17 -24.14
C LYS A 178 14.18 5.16 -24.39
N SER A 179 13.87 6.31 -24.99
CA SER A 179 14.84 7.38 -25.20
C SER A 179 15.27 8.02 -23.87
N ASP A 180 14.31 8.34 -23.00
CA ASP A 180 14.57 8.92 -21.68
C ASP A 180 15.44 8.00 -20.80
N TRP A 181 15.35 6.68 -21.01
CA TRP A 181 16.16 5.68 -20.33
C TRP A 181 17.46 5.32 -21.05
N GLU A 182 17.75 5.98 -22.17
CA GLU A 182 18.94 5.72 -23.00
C GLU A 182 19.13 4.25 -23.39
N VAL A 183 18.02 3.52 -23.60
CA VAL A 183 18.04 2.09 -23.94
C VAL A 183 17.98 1.87 -25.44
N ASN A 184 18.66 0.84 -25.91
CA ASN A 184 18.64 0.47 -27.34
C ASN A 184 17.28 -0.13 -27.72
N LYS A 185 16.56 0.54 -28.65
CA LYS A 185 15.21 0.16 -29.07
C LYS A 185 15.14 -1.23 -29.74
N ASN A 186 16.23 -1.69 -30.31
CA ASN A 186 16.31 -2.96 -31.03
C ASN A 186 16.64 -4.16 -30.13
N LYS A 187 16.90 -3.92 -28.83
CA LYS A 187 17.22 -4.98 -27.87
C LYS A 187 16.00 -5.29 -27.00
N LYS A 188 15.88 -6.53 -26.56
CA LYS A 188 14.89 -6.92 -25.56
C LYS A 188 15.12 -6.14 -24.27
N MET A 189 14.04 -5.74 -23.60
CA MET A 189 14.11 -5.06 -22.31
C MET A 189 13.72 -6.00 -21.17
N ILE A 190 14.56 -6.06 -20.15
CA ILE A 190 14.27 -6.73 -18.87
C ILE A 190 14.06 -5.65 -17.83
N LEU A 191 12.82 -5.50 -17.36
CA LEU A 191 12.43 -4.46 -16.42
C LEU A 191 12.19 -5.04 -15.03
N MET A 192 12.84 -4.47 -14.02
CA MET A 192 12.59 -4.77 -12.61
C MET A 192 11.97 -3.57 -11.87
N PRO A 193 10.63 -3.45 -11.83
CA PRO A 193 9.98 -2.38 -11.09
C PRO A 193 9.91 -2.71 -9.60
N GLY A 194 10.35 -1.79 -8.75
CA GLY A 194 10.24 -1.98 -7.31
C GLY A 194 11.04 -0.97 -6.50
N ARG A 195 10.63 -0.80 -5.24
CA ARG A 195 11.36 0.05 -4.30
C ARG A 195 12.79 -0.49 -4.14
N LEU A 196 13.78 0.40 -4.12
CA LEU A 196 15.18 0.02 -3.88
C LEU A 196 15.37 -0.38 -2.40
N THR A 197 15.32 -1.67 -2.16
CA THR A 197 15.47 -2.27 -0.82
C THR A 197 15.91 -3.72 -0.96
N ALA A 198 16.82 -4.19 -0.11
CA ALA A 198 17.42 -5.53 -0.17
C ALA A 198 16.38 -6.68 -0.33
N TRP A 199 15.23 -6.58 0.35
CA TRP A 199 14.19 -7.61 0.28
C TRP A 199 13.41 -7.65 -1.05
N LYS A 200 13.66 -6.72 -1.96
CA LYS A 200 13.11 -6.72 -3.33
C LYS A 200 13.98 -7.47 -4.32
N GLY A 201 15.23 -7.78 -3.95
CA GLY A 201 16.10 -8.68 -4.70
C GLY A 201 16.83 -8.03 -5.87
N GLN A 202 17.10 -6.71 -5.84
CA GLN A 202 17.87 -6.07 -6.90
C GLN A 202 19.27 -6.68 -7.07
N GLU A 203 19.96 -7.02 -5.98
CA GLU A 203 21.25 -7.69 -6.02
C GLU A 203 21.15 -9.04 -6.76
N THR A 204 20.18 -9.87 -6.40
CA THR A 204 19.92 -11.15 -7.10
C THR A 204 19.59 -10.95 -8.58
N PHE A 205 18.85 -9.87 -8.90
CA PHE A 205 18.56 -9.53 -10.29
C PHE A 205 19.82 -9.20 -11.07
N ILE A 206 20.72 -8.37 -10.52
CA ILE A 206 22.00 -8.01 -11.14
C ILE A 206 22.89 -9.25 -11.32
N GLU A 207 22.96 -10.12 -10.30
CA GLU A 207 23.70 -11.38 -10.38
C GLU A 207 23.16 -12.31 -11.49
N ALA A 208 21.84 -12.43 -11.61
CA ALA A 208 21.19 -13.20 -12.66
C ALA A 208 21.48 -12.63 -14.06
N LEU A 209 21.44 -11.30 -14.22
CA LEU A 209 21.79 -10.64 -15.48
C LEU A 209 23.26 -10.89 -15.87
N ASN A 210 24.16 -10.92 -14.90
CA ASN A 210 25.57 -11.24 -15.16
C ASN A 210 25.74 -12.69 -15.69
N LEU A 211 24.96 -13.64 -15.18
CA LEU A 211 24.96 -15.01 -15.71
C LEU A 211 24.42 -15.06 -17.14
N VAL A 212 23.30 -14.38 -17.41
CA VAL A 212 22.72 -14.29 -18.75
C VAL A 212 23.72 -13.65 -19.75
N ASN A 213 24.42 -12.59 -19.33
CA ASN A 213 25.43 -11.95 -20.18
C ASN A 213 26.61 -12.86 -20.52
N LYS A 214 27.01 -13.74 -19.61
CA LYS A 214 28.08 -14.73 -19.89
C LYS A 214 27.64 -15.77 -20.92
N GLU A 215 26.36 -16.10 -20.97
CA GLU A 215 25.83 -17.11 -21.92
C GLU A 215 25.47 -16.50 -23.28
N LEU A 216 24.85 -15.32 -23.31
CA LEU A 216 24.26 -14.69 -24.50
C LEU A 216 25.12 -13.55 -25.09
N GLY A 217 26.14 -13.09 -24.37
CA GLY A 217 26.92 -11.90 -24.70
C GLY A 217 26.36 -10.61 -24.16
N TYR A 218 27.25 -9.65 -23.87
CA TYR A 218 26.95 -8.41 -23.12
C TYR A 218 25.99 -7.44 -23.84
N GLU A 219 25.71 -7.64 -25.10
CA GLU A 219 24.88 -6.70 -25.84
C GLU A 219 23.49 -7.26 -26.20
N SER A 220 23.09 -8.39 -25.64
CA SER A 220 21.87 -9.09 -26.05
C SER A 220 20.56 -8.46 -25.56
N PHE A 221 20.59 -7.64 -24.50
CA PHE A 221 19.41 -7.03 -23.93
C PHE A 221 19.72 -5.70 -23.22
N ASN A 222 18.67 -4.94 -22.93
CA ASN A 222 18.70 -3.82 -21.98
C ASN A 222 18.15 -4.27 -20.63
N ALA A 223 18.72 -3.81 -19.52
CA ALA A 223 18.18 -4.04 -18.19
C ALA A 223 17.90 -2.72 -17.48
N VAL A 224 16.69 -2.57 -16.94
CA VAL A 224 16.26 -1.35 -16.27
C VAL A 224 15.72 -1.69 -14.89
N ILE A 225 16.27 -1.07 -13.84
CA ILE A 225 15.74 -1.11 -12.48
C ILE A 225 14.95 0.18 -12.23
N LEU A 226 13.64 0.05 -12.11
CA LEU A 226 12.74 1.19 -11.93
C LEU A 226 12.26 1.26 -10.48
N GLY A 227 12.65 2.31 -9.75
CA GLY A 227 12.19 2.50 -8.38
C GLY A 227 12.87 3.64 -7.66
N SER A 228 12.42 3.88 -6.43
CA SER A 228 12.98 4.89 -5.54
C SER A 228 13.44 4.25 -4.22
N ASP A 229 14.51 4.77 -3.65
CA ASP A 229 14.98 4.41 -2.31
C ASP A 229 14.15 5.05 -1.17
N GLN A 230 13.27 5.99 -1.53
CA GLN A 230 12.44 6.74 -0.58
C GLN A 230 13.27 7.47 0.49
N GLY A 231 14.45 8.00 0.12
CA GLY A 231 15.39 8.67 1.00
C GLY A 231 16.21 7.73 1.88
N ARG A 232 16.39 6.47 1.46
CA ARG A 232 17.23 5.46 2.11
C ARG A 232 18.40 5.11 1.21
N ASP A 233 19.29 6.04 1.02
CA ASP A 233 20.37 6.01 0.03
C ASP A 233 21.45 4.93 0.24
N ILE A 234 21.56 4.34 1.44
CA ILE A 234 22.59 3.33 1.75
C ILE A 234 22.51 2.14 0.80
N TYR A 235 21.30 1.66 0.52
CA TYR A 235 21.11 0.50 -0.38
C TYR A 235 21.22 0.89 -1.86
N SER A 236 20.68 2.04 -2.25
CA SER A 236 20.77 2.52 -3.64
C SER A 236 22.20 2.84 -4.06
N LYS A 237 23.07 3.24 -3.11
CA LYS A 237 24.51 3.43 -3.37
C LYS A 237 25.29 2.12 -3.48
N LYS A 238 24.74 1.01 -2.99
CA LYS A 238 25.39 -0.30 -3.03
C LYS A 238 25.16 -1.01 -4.36
N ILE A 239 23.98 -0.83 -4.94
CA ILE A 239 23.56 -1.44 -6.22
C ILE A 239 23.86 -0.53 -7.40
#